data_1475bdb162e352227467c1cd43b13c23
#
_entry.id   1475bdb162e352227467c1cd43b13c23
#
_cell.length_a   1.000
_cell.length_b   1.000
_cell.length_c   1.000
_cell.angle_alpha   90.00
_cell.angle_beta   90.00
_cell.angle_gamma   90.00
#
_symmetry.space_group_name_H-M   'P 1'
#
loop_
_entity.id
_entity.type
_entity.pdbx_description
1 polymer ?
#
loop_
_entity_poly.entity_id
_entity_poly.type
_entity_poly.pdbx_seq_one_letter_code
_entity_poly.pdbx_strand_id
1 'polypeptide(L)'
;NPHARAAGLRPRMRLADARALLPDLVTVAGEPQADRRLIETIAGWCDRYTPWVAIDPLGGALAEDIETACSTGGFGGDAGLLLDVTGCTHLFGEGEAGERALLADLVTRLARRDLSCRAAMADTAGAAWALARFAERHADLFCPSRGQRDALGSLPVEGLRLETPVLEIFLKLGLRRIGDLYPMPRAPLARRFGDQPLNRLDQALGTLAEPIEPRRIPPAFRTRLAFAEPIGRAKDIASATSRLLAALCRQFEQAGVGARQLEIALYRIDGSVDRTSIGTSRPNRDNPKLMKLFEERLGELDPGFGIELMILAAPEVEAWSGTQDALPDQNAPGVASGVDGTIDLADRLALRL
;
A
#
# COMPACT_ATOMS: atom_id res chain seq x y z
N ASN A 1 12.84 11.05 16.94
CA ASN A 1 14.20 10.64 17.24
C ASN A 1 14.28 10.19 18.71
N PRO A 2 14.65 8.89 19.00
CA PRO A 2 14.74 8.35 20.36
C PRO A 2 15.74 9.12 21.25
N HIS A 3 16.88 9.54 20.72
CA HIS A 3 17.89 10.30 21.46
C HIS A 3 17.37 11.67 21.90
N ALA A 4 16.66 12.37 21.04
CA ALA A 4 16.05 13.66 21.38
C ALA A 4 15.01 13.51 22.52
N ARG A 5 14.18 12.45 22.48
CA ARG A 5 13.21 12.16 23.55
C ARG A 5 13.90 11.82 24.88
N ALA A 6 14.98 11.03 24.83
CA ALA A 6 15.77 10.72 26.03
C ALA A 6 16.41 11.97 26.65
N ALA A 7 16.76 12.95 25.83
CA ALA A 7 17.25 14.27 26.26
C ALA A 7 16.13 15.23 26.72
N GLY A 8 14.87 14.76 26.81
CA GLY A 8 13.74 15.57 27.27
C GLY A 8 13.07 16.42 26.21
N LEU A 9 13.51 16.34 24.95
CA LEU A 9 12.90 17.08 23.84
C LEU A 9 11.56 16.46 23.45
N ARG A 10 10.57 17.32 23.22
CA ARG A 10 9.20 16.91 22.84
C ARG A 10 8.85 17.44 21.44
N PRO A 11 8.01 16.74 20.69
CA PRO A 11 7.45 17.30 19.46
C PRO A 11 6.78 18.66 19.73
N ARG A 12 6.87 19.58 18.78
CA ARG A 12 6.31 20.96 18.87
C ARG A 12 6.91 21.84 19.97
N MET A 13 8.01 21.43 20.62
CA MET A 13 8.77 22.31 21.51
C MET A 13 9.37 23.46 20.71
N ARG A 14 9.29 24.69 21.24
CA ARG A 14 9.94 25.84 20.60
C ARG A 14 11.44 25.60 20.55
N LEU A 15 12.07 26.01 19.45
CA LEU A 15 13.51 25.82 19.25
C LEU A 15 14.34 26.46 20.36
N ALA A 16 13.91 27.63 20.85
CA ALA A 16 14.55 28.30 21.99
C ALA A 16 14.54 27.46 23.25
N ASP A 17 13.38 26.84 23.57
CA ASP A 17 13.21 25.97 24.74
C ASP A 17 14.04 24.69 24.59
N ALA A 18 14.06 24.13 23.37
CA ALA A 18 14.86 22.95 23.07
C ALA A 18 16.36 23.21 23.22
N ARG A 19 16.85 24.37 22.76
CA ARG A 19 18.25 24.79 22.93
C ARG A 19 18.60 25.16 24.38
N ALA A 20 17.63 25.62 25.16
CA ALA A 20 17.84 25.84 26.59
C ALA A 20 18.05 24.51 27.35
N LEU A 21 17.38 23.42 26.91
CA LEU A 21 17.59 22.07 27.47
C LEU A 21 18.87 21.41 26.92
N LEU A 22 19.20 21.64 25.67
CA LEU A 22 20.34 21.04 24.99
C LEU A 22 21.06 22.10 24.15
N PRO A 23 22.06 22.83 24.72
CA PRO A 23 22.75 23.94 24.02
C PRO A 23 23.39 23.54 22.69
N ASP A 24 23.92 22.32 22.61
CA ASP A 24 24.60 21.78 21.43
C ASP A 24 23.62 21.09 20.44
N LEU A 25 22.32 21.40 20.53
CA LEU A 25 21.32 20.78 19.67
C LEU A 25 21.53 21.12 18.19
N VAL A 26 21.91 20.13 17.41
CA VAL A 26 21.94 20.23 15.95
C VAL A 26 20.52 20.17 15.42
N THR A 27 20.17 21.18 14.61
CA THR A 27 18.83 21.26 13.98
C THR A 27 18.97 21.24 12.47
N VAL A 28 18.10 20.49 11.83
CA VAL A 28 18.01 20.38 10.36
C VAL A 28 16.63 20.87 9.95
N ALA A 29 16.56 21.66 8.89
CA ALA A 29 15.29 22.06 8.31
C ALA A 29 14.55 20.82 7.76
N GLY A 30 13.25 20.74 8.00
CA GLY A 30 12.43 19.71 7.39
C GLY A 30 12.29 19.92 5.89
N GLU A 31 12.24 18.84 5.12
CA GLU A 31 12.03 18.86 3.68
C GLU A 31 10.71 18.11 3.33
N PRO A 32 9.55 18.77 3.48
CA PRO A 32 8.25 18.10 3.32
C PRO A 32 8.05 17.39 1.99
N GLN A 33 8.66 17.93 0.91
CA GLN A 33 8.60 17.29 -0.41
C GLN A 33 9.45 16.02 -0.49
N ALA A 34 10.62 15.99 0.16
CA ALA A 34 11.45 14.80 0.23
C ALA A 34 10.77 13.73 1.10
N ASP A 35 10.18 14.14 2.22
CA ASP A 35 9.41 13.24 3.09
C ASP A 35 8.21 12.63 2.36
N ARG A 36 7.48 13.45 1.56
CA ARG A 36 6.38 12.96 0.72
C ARG A 36 6.86 11.94 -0.31
N ARG A 37 7.96 12.21 -1.00
CA ARG A 37 8.54 11.26 -1.97
C ARG A 37 8.97 9.96 -1.31
N LEU A 38 9.52 10.04 -0.12
CA LEU A 38 9.93 8.86 0.64
C LEU A 38 8.72 8.00 1.01
N ILE A 39 7.64 8.59 1.56
CA ILE A 39 6.44 7.83 1.92
C ILE A 39 5.76 7.21 0.68
N GLU A 40 5.75 7.92 -0.45
CA GLU A 40 5.25 7.39 -1.73
C GLU A 40 6.11 6.20 -2.22
N THR A 41 7.43 6.30 -2.07
CA THR A 41 8.35 5.21 -2.41
C THR A 41 8.10 3.98 -1.52
N ILE A 42 7.95 4.19 -0.21
CA ILE A 42 7.64 3.11 0.74
C ILE A 42 6.26 2.50 0.43
N ALA A 43 5.26 3.33 0.12
CA ALA A 43 3.93 2.86 -0.28
C ALA A 43 4.00 1.99 -1.54
N GLY A 44 4.76 2.44 -2.56
CA GLY A 44 5.00 1.67 -3.78
C GLY A 44 5.75 0.36 -3.54
N TRP A 45 6.63 0.32 -2.55
CA TRP A 45 7.30 -0.89 -2.14
C TRP A 45 6.34 -1.84 -1.38
N CYS A 46 5.39 -1.30 -0.61
CA CYS A 46 4.37 -2.08 0.11
C CYS A 46 3.37 -2.78 -0.82
N ASP A 47 3.25 -2.38 -2.09
CA ASP A 47 2.44 -3.10 -3.10
C ASP A 47 2.85 -4.59 -3.24
N ARG A 48 4.03 -4.97 -2.73
CA ARG A 48 4.49 -6.37 -2.64
C ARG A 48 3.60 -7.24 -1.73
N TYR A 49 2.99 -6.64 -0.70
CA TYR A 49 2.12 -7.33 0.26
C TYR A 49 0.68 -7.35 -0.22
N THR A 50 0.19 -6.19 -0.65
CA THR A 50 -1.19 -5.98 -1.09
C THR A 50 -1.25 -4.84 -2.10
N PRO A 51 -2.17 -4.87 -3.07
CA PRO A 51 -2.42 -3.72 -3.94
C PRO A 51 -3.23 -2.60 -3.24
N TRP A 52 -3.79 -2.88 -2.06
CA TRP A 52 -4.59 -1.93 -1.28
C TRP A 52 -3.72 -1.19 -0.27
N VAL A 53 -2.94 -0.24 -0.76
CA VAL A 53 -2.06 0.60 0.06
C VAL A 53 -2.54 2.04 0.00
N ALA A 54 -2.85 2.61 1.15
CA ALA A 54 -3.22 4.01 1.31
C ALA A 54 -2.19 4.74 2.17
N ILE A 55 -1.98 6.02 1.88
CA ILE A 55 -1.21 6.91 2.73
C ILE A 55 -2.19 7.46 3.78
N ASP A 56 -1.80 7.40 5.06
CA ASP A 56 -2.62 7.90 6.15
C ASP A 56 -2.85 9.42 6.02
N PRO A 57 -4.09 9.88 5.75
CA PRO A 57 -4.37 11.30 5.55
C PRO A 57 -4.18 12.12 6.84
N LEU A 58 -4.12 11.47 8.00
CA LEU A 58 -3.92 12.11 9.31
C LEU A 58 -2.44 12.20 9.69
N GLY A 59 -1.55 11.62 8.88
CA GLY A 59 -0.11 11.78 9.03
C GLY A 59 0.30 13.21 8.66
N GLY A 60 0.63 14.03 9.63
CA GLY A 60 0.90 15.47 9.45
C GLY A 60 2.04 15.84 8.49
N ALA A 61 2.81 14.86 7.98
CA ALA A 61 3.88 15.08 7.01
C ALA A 61 3.39 15.38 5.58
N LEU A 62 2.08 15.21 5.30
CA LEU A 62 1.51 15.35 3.97
C LEU A 62 0.55 16.54 3.82
N ALA A 63 0.31 17.32 4.88
CA ALA A 63 -0.48 18.53 4.78
C ALA A 63 0.24 19.53 3.87
N GLU A 64 -0.47 20.04 2.87
CA GLU A 64 0.09 21.02 1.91
C GLU A 64 0.53 22.31 2.60
N ASP A 65 -0.07 22.62 3.76
CA ASP A 65 0.28 23.73 4.62
C ASP A 65 0.64 23.25 6.03
N ILE A 66 1.86 23.54 6.46
CA ILE A 66 2.34 23.30 7.83
C ILE A 66 1.43 23.98 8.86
N GLU A 67 0.85 25.13 8.52
CA GLU A 67 -0.12 25.85 9.36
C GLU A 67 -1.43 25.09 9.52
N THR A 68 -1.92 24.44 8.46
CA THR A 68 -3.13 23.60 8.51
C THR A 68 -2.88 22.31 9.33
N ALA A 69 -1.71 21.69 9.18
CA ALA A 69 -1.32 20.53 10.01
C ALA A 69 -1.19 20.90 11.49
N CYS A 70 -0.77 22.13 11.81
CA CYS A 70 -0.73 22.66 13.17
C CYS A 70 -2.12 22.96 13.72
N SER A 71 -3.04 23.45 12.89
CA SER A 71 -4.39 23.87 13.31
C SER A 71 -5.37 22.71 13.45
N THR A 72 -5.21 21.65 12.68
CA THR A 72 -6.09 20.45 12.72
C THR A 72 -5.74 19.45 13.81
N GLY A 73 -4.78 19.77 14.69
CA GLY A 73 -4.39 18.86 15.79
C GLY A 73 -3.75 17.57 15.34
N GLY A 74 -3.25 17.54 14.09
CA GLY A 74 -2.56 16.37 13.54
C GLY A 74 -1.53 15.84 14.51
N PHE A 75 -1.66 14.59 14.91
CA PHE A 75 -0.76 13.91 15.85
C PHE A 75 0.65 13.89 15.27
N GLY A 76 1.36 14.94 15.58
CA GLY A 76 2.78 15.24 15.38
C GLY A 76 3.55 14.39 14.38
N GLY A 77 3.52 14.74 13.11
CA GLY A 77 4.64 14.49 12.19
C GLY A 77 4.94 13.06 11.75
N ASP A 78 4.29 12.05 12.26
CA ASP A 78 4.56 10.65 11.88
C ASP A 78 3.69 10.29 10.66
N ALA A 79 4.30 10.22 9.49
CA ALA A 79 3.65 9.66 8.30
C ALA A 79 3.28 8.20 8.54
N GLY A 80 2.16 7.76 7.99
CA GLY A 80 1.65 6.40 8.14
C GLY A 80 1.15 5.82 6.82
N LEU A 81 1.09 4.50 6.78
CA LEU A 81 0.47 3.74 5.69
C LEU A 81 -0.60 2.84 6.27
N LEU A 82 -1.68 2.67 5.54
CA LEU A 82 -2.71 1.67 5.79
C LEU A 82 -2.64 0.64 4.66
N LEU A 83 -2.56 -0.62 5.02
CA LEU A 83 -2.50 -1.75 4.10
C LEU A 83 -3.69 -2.67 4.38
N ASP A 84 -4.58 -2.85 3.43
CA ASP A 84 -5.57 -3.92 3.53
C ASP A 84 -4.94 -5.21 3.00
N VAL A 85 -4.63 -6.11 3.92
CA VAL A 85 -3.99 -7.40 3.62
C VAL A 85 -4.98 -8.56 3.55
N THR A 86 -6.28 -8.26 3.54
CA THR A 86 -7.34 -9.27 3.39
C THR A 86 -7.07 -10.13 2.17
N GLY A 87 -7.07 -11.46 2.37
CA GLY A 87 -6.79 -12.42 1.31
C GLY A 87 -5.33 -12.52 0.85
N CYS A 88 -4.38 -11.79 1.48
CA CYS A 88 -2.95 -11.85 1.13
C CYS A 88 -2.09 -12.60 2.16
N THR A 89 -2.57 -12.78 3.37
CA THR A 89 -1.80 -13.34 4.50
C THR A 89 -1.44 -14.81 4.30
N HIS A 90 -2.23 -15.56 3.53
CA HIS A 90 -1.96 -16.97 3.17
C HIS A 90 -0.62 -17.16 2.44
N LEU A 91 -0.05 -16.11 1.84
CA LEU A 91 1.26 -16.14 1.19
C LEU A 91 2.44 -16.23 2.20
N PHE A 92 2.16 -15.99 3.47
CA PHE A 92 3.13 -16.00 4.56
C PHE A 92 2.90 -17.14 5.55
N GLY A 93 1.76 -17.82 5.48
CA GLY A 93 1.37 -18.91 6.35
C GLY A 93 -0.14 -19.00 6.48
N GLU A 94 -0.62 -19.98 7.25
CA GLU A 94 -2.05 -20.18 7.48
C GLU A 94 -2.56 -19.39 8.70
N GLY A 95 -3.74 -18.81 8.59
CA GLY A 95 -4.43 -18.14 9.68
C GLY A 95 -3.59 -17.05 10.38
N GLU A 96 -3.70 -16.99 11.70
CA GLU A 96 -2.99 -16.02 12.54
C GLU A 96 -1.45 -16.10 12.40
N ALA A 97 -0.90 -17.30 12.17
CA ALA A 97 0.53 -17.46 11.96
C ALA A 97 1.02 -16.75 10.69
N GLY A 98 0.23 -16.80 9.61
CA GLY A 98 0.51 -16.08 8.37
C GLY A 98 0.41 -14.57 8.53
N GLU A 99 -0.56 -14.09 9.30
CA GLU A 99 -0.74 -12.67 9.62
C GLU A 99 0.46 -12.13 10.42
N ARG A 100 0.87 -12.83 11.45
CA ARG A 100 2.05 -12.48 12.26
C ARG A 100 3.35 -12.53 11.46
N ALA A 101 3.48 -13.52 10.57
CA ALA A 101 4.65 -13.65 9.70
C ALA A 101 4.74 -12.48 8.71
N LEU A 102 3.61 -12.06 8.11
CA LEU A 102 3.55 -10.88 7.24
C LEU A 102 3.98 -9.62 8.00
N LEU A 103 3.42 -9.39 9.20
CA LEU A 103 3.76 -8.23 10.04
C LEU A 103 5.25 -8.20 10.38
N ALA A 104 5.81 -9.35 10.77
CA ALA A 104 7.22 -9.49 11.11
C ALA A 104 8.14 -9.28 9.89
N ASP A 105 7.76 -9.80 8.72
CA ASP A 105 8.51 -9.60 7.46
C ASP A 105 8.55 -8.12 7.08
N LEU A 106 7.40 -7.42 7.15
CA LEU A 106 7.30 -5.99 6.86
C LEU A 106 8.26 -5.17 7.75
N VAL A 107 8.17 -5.34 9.07
CA VAL A 107 9.00 -4.60 10.04
C VAL A 107 10.48 -4.91 9.84
N THR A 108 10.84 -6.19 9.68
CA THR A 108 12.23 -6.63 9.50
C THR A 108 12.84 -6.06 8.22
N ARG A 109 12.10 -6.06 7.11
CA ARG A 109 12.60 -5.55 5.83
C ARG A 109 12.77 -4.03 5.84
N LEU A 110 11.88 -3.29 6.49
CA LEU A 110 12.03 -1.84 6.66
C LEU A 110 13.22 -1.52 7.57
N ALA A 111 13.40 -2.26 8.67
CA ALA A 111 14.54 -2.08 9.58
C ALA A 111 15.88 -2.33 8.88
N ARG A 112 15.98 -3.31 7.98
CA ARG A 112 17.20 -3.56 7.17
C ARG A 112 17.56 -2.40 6.23
N ARG A 113 16.67 -1.44 6.05
CA ARG A 113 16.87 -0.21 5.25
C ARG A 113 17.00 1.04 6.11
N ASP A 114 17.34 0.87 7.39
CA ASP A 114 17.42 1.95 8.38
C ASP A 114 16.11 2.75 8.53
N LEU A 115 14.98 2.15 8.15
CA LEU A 115 13.66 2.74 8.34
C LEU A 115 13.01 2.18 9.61
N SER A 116 12.98 3.01 10.65
CA SER A 116 12.25 2.68 11.88
C SER A 116 10.75 2.83 11.64
N CYS A 117 10.01 1.74 11.79
CA CYS A 117 8.55 1.78 11.74
C CYS A 117 7.93 1.06 12.94
N ARG A 118 6.69 1.39 13.24
CA ARG A 118 5.79 0.60 14.08
C ARG A 118 4.64 0.15 13.21
N ALA A 119 4.43 -1.14 13.13
CA ALA A 119 3.32 -1.72 12.42
C ALA A 119 2.43 -2.51 13.37
N ALA A 120 1.13 -2.42 13.19
CA ALA A 120 0.14 -3.19 13.93
C ALA A 120 -0.84 -3.83 12.96
N MET A 121 -1.42 -4.95 13.36
CA MET A 121 -2.42 -5.67 12.58
C MET A 121 -3.69 -5.87 13.40
N ALA A 122 -4.84 -5.60 12.79
CA ALA A 122 -6.17 -5.78 13.38
C ALA A 122 -7.21 -5.89 12.26
N ASP A 123 -8.43 -6.34 12.59
CA ASP A 123 -9.54 -6.44 11.63
C ASP A 123 -10.02 -5.08 11.10
N THR A 124 -9.66 -3.97 11.74
CA THR A 124 -10.09 -2.63 11.36
C THR A 124 -8.92 -1.66 11.23
N ALA A 125 -9.02 -0.73 10.29
CA ALA A 125 -8.03 0.33 10.10
C ALA A 125 -7.86 1.17 11.36
N GLY A 126 -8.99 1.51 12.04
CA GLY A 126 -8.97 2.28 13.29
C GLY A 126 -8.24 1.58 14.42
N ALA A 127 -8.44 0.27 14.61
CA ALA A 127 -7.74 -0.49 15.64
C ALA A 127 -6.25 -0.62 15.34
N ALA A 128 -5.89 -1.00 14.12
CA ALA A 128 -4.50 -1.09 13.70
C ALA A 128 -3.76 0.25 13.88
N TRP A 129 -4.39 1.35 13.49
CA TRP A 129 -3.85 2.70 13.64
C TRP A 129 -3.61 3.07 15.12
N ALA A 130 -4.59 2.83 15.99
CA ALA A 130 -4.48 3.12 17.41
C ALA A 130 -3.38 2.30 18.09
N LEU A 131 -3.30 1.00 17.80
CA LEU A 131 -2.27 0.10 18.31
C LEU A 131 -0.88 0.55 17.85
N ALA A 132 -0.68 0.82 16.58
CA ALA A 132 0.63 1.23 16.05
C ALA A 132 1.14 2.51 16.72
N ARG A 133 0.27 3.46 17.09
CA ARG A 133 0.66 4.76 17.65
C ARG A 133 0.73 4.80 19.17
N PHE A 134 -0.20 4.13 19.85
CA PHE A 134 -0.42 4.33 21.27
C PHE A 134 -0.17 3.10 22.16
N ALA A 135 -0.12 1.89 21.62
CA ALA A 135 0.23 0.73 22.41
C ALA A 135 1.65 0.86 22.97
N GLU A 136 1.93 0.20 24.09
CA GLU A 136 3.27 0.20 24.71
C GLU A 136 4.34 -0.32 23.74
N ARG A 137 5.60 0.11 23.93
CA ARG A 137 6.69 -0.21 23.01
C ARG A 137 6.96 -1.70 22.84
N HIS A 138 6.71 -2.48 23.89
CA HIS A 138 6.96 -3.93 23.95
C HIS A 138 5.66 -4.73 23.86
N ALA A 139 4.51 -4.06 23.62
CA ALA A 139 3.25 -4.75 23.43
C ALA A 139 3.27 -5.55 22.13
N ASP A 140 2.55 -6.67 22.12
CA ASP A 140 2.19 -7.34 20.89
C ASP A 140 1.25 -6.43 20.10
N LEU A 141 1.70 -5.99 18.92
CA LEU A 141 0.93 -5.10 18.05
C LEU A 141 -0.01 -5.88 17.09
N PHE A 142 -0.27 -7.12 17.41
CA PHE A 142 -1.23 -7.97 16.73
C PHE A 142 -2.51 -8.07 17.57
N CYS A 143 -3.63 -7.68 16.96
CA CYS A 143 -4.95 -7.84 17.55
C CYS A 143 -5.65 -9.03 16.89
N PRO A 144 -5.93 -10.11 17.62
CA PRO A 144 -6.65 -11.25 17.07
C PRO A 144 -8.06 -10.84 16.61
N SER A 145 -8.63 -11.61 15.69
CA SER A 145 -9.96 -11.32 15.16
C SER A 145 -10.99 -11.18 16.28
N ARG A 146 -11.80 -10.14 16.20
CA ARG A 146 -12.80 -9.73 17.20
C ARG A 146 -12.24 -9.30 18.56
N GLY A 147 -10.91 -9.17 18.70
CA GLY A 147 -10.24 -8.72 19.93
C GLY A 147 -10.16 -7.21 20.11
N GLN A 148 -10.69 -6.41 19.18
CA GLN A 148 -10.51 -4.96 19.13
C GLN A 148 -10.97 -4.25 20.41
N ARG A 149 -12.11 -4.68 21.00
CA ARG A 149 -12.67 -4.06 22.19
C ARG A 149 -11.70 -4.11 23.39
N ASP A 150 -11.08 -5.26 23.59
CA ASP A 150 -10.14 -5.47 24.70
C ASP A 150 -8.80 -4.78 24.40
N ALA A 151 -8.30 -4.91 23.17
CA ALA A 151 -7.05 -4.32 22.76
C ALA A 151 -7.05 -2.77 22.80
N LEU A 152 -8.19 -2.15 22.50
CA LEU A 152 -8.35 -0.70 22.47
C LEU A 152 -8.69 -0.10 23.83
N GLY A 153 -9.30 -0.85 24.73
CA GLY A 153 -9.87 -0.32 25.98
C GLY A 153 -8.90 0.48 26.83
N SER A 154 -7.65 0.06 26.92
CA SER A 154 -6.60 0.73 27.71
C SER A 154 -5.90 1.87 26.97
N LEU A 155 -6.07 1.97 25.65
CA LEU A 155 -5.41 2.98 24.83
C LEU A 155 -6.02 4.37 25.06
N PRO A 156 -5.24 5.44 24.87
CA PRO A 156 -5.73 6.80 25.02
C PRO A 156 -6.80 7.12 23.97
N VAL A 157 -7.72 8.01 24.34
CA VAL A 157 -8.86 8.40 23.47
C VAL A 157 -8.42 9.08 22.17
N GLU A 158 -7.22 9.61 22.14
CA GLU A 158 -6.52 10.12 20.95
C GLU A 158 -6.42 9.06 19.84
N GLY A 159 -6.42 7.79 20.21
CA GLY A 159 -6.43 6.66 19.26
C GLY A 159 -7.68 6.59 18.38
N LEU A 160 -8.74 7.32 18.70
CA LEU A 160 -9.96 7.41 17.88
C LEU A 160 -9.86 8.47 16.77
N ARG A 161 -8.75 9.20 16.66
CA ARG A 161 -8.57 10.22 15.59
C ARG A 161 -9.66 11.29 15.60
N LEU A 162 -10.03 11.75 16.81
CA LEU A 162 -11.05 12.79 17.01
C LEU A 162 -10.49 14.16 16.68
N GLU A 163 -11.37 15.08 16.32
CA GLU A 163 -11.02 16.49 16.16
C GLU A 163 -10.54 17.08 17.48
N THR A 164 -9.54 17.98 17.42
CA THR A 164 -8.92 18.59 18.60
C THR A 164 -9.92 19.19 19.59
N PRO A 165 -10.95 19.96 19.17
CA PRO A 165 -11.92 20.53 20.11
C PRO A 165 -12.70 19.46 20.90
N VAL A 166 -13.09 18.37 20.24
CA VAL A 166 -13.79 17.24 20.89
C VAL A 166 -12.87 16.53 21.87
N LEU A 167 -11.63 16.26 21.45
CA LEU A 167 -10.62 15.63 22.27
C LEU A 167 -10.33 16.42 23.53
N GLU A 168 -10.13 17.75 23.44
CA GLU A 168 -9.90 18.60 24.60
C GLU A 168 -11.05 18.55 25.60
N ILE A 169 -12.29 18.51 25.11
CA ILE A 169 -13.46 18.40 26.02
C ILE A 169 -13.50 17.02 26.67
N PHE A 170 -13.21 15.94 25.93
CA PHE A 170 -13.15 14.60 26.51
C PHE A 170 -12.13 14.54 27.64
N LEU A 171 -10.92 15.06 27.42
CA LEU A 171 -9.87 15.11 28.44
C LEU A 171 -10.28 15.93 29.66
N LYS A 172 -10.97 17.08 29.48
CA LYS A 172 -11.52 17.89 30.58
C LYS A 172 -12.63 17.16 31.37
N LEU A 173 -13.38 16.27 30.71
CA LEU A 173 -14.40 15.43 31.33
C LEU A 173 -13.82 14.17 32.00
N GLY A 174 -12.50 13.95 31.92
CA GLY A 174 -11.84 12.77 32.47
C GLY A 174 -11.92 11.54 31.57
N LEU A 175 -12.47 11.64 30.36
CA LEU A 175 -12.50 10.55 29.37
C LEU A 175 -11.15 10.47 28.69
N ARG A 176 -10.25 9.66 29.25
CA ARG A 176 -8.85 9.57 28.81
C ARG A 176 -8.55 8.34 27.98
N ARG A 177 -9.34 7.28 28.14
CA ARG A 177 -9.16 6.00 27.46
C ARG A 177 -10.34 5.71 26.54
N ILE A 178 -10.09 4.96 25.49
CA ILE A 178 -11.16 4.50 24.60
C ILE A 178 -12.21 3.69 25.38
N GLY A 179 -11.78 2.88 26.34
CA GLY A 179 -12.66 2.10 27.21
C GLY A 179 -13.61 2.93 28.06
N ASP A 180 -13.27 4.19 28.38
CA ASP A 180 -14.15 5.09 29.14
C ASP A 180 -15.42 5.43 28.35
N LEU A 181 -15.39 5.30 27.02
CA LEU A 181 -16.55 5.56 26.15
C LEU A 181 -17.51 4.36 26.06
N TYR A 182 -17.06 3.14 26.41
CA TYR A 182 -17.86 1.93 26.22
C TYR A 182 -19.18 1.92 27.04
N PRO A 183 -19.19 2.37 28.33
CA PRO A 183 -20.43 2.45 29.10
C PRO A 183 -21.26 3.70 28.86
N MET A 184 -20.77 4.66 28.05
CA MET A 184 -21.42 5.94 27.86
C MET A 184 -22.69 5.81 27.01
N PRO A 185 -23.81 6.44 27.41
CA PRO A 185 -25.01 6.42 26.60
C PRO A 185 -24.84 7.23 25.31
N ARG A 186 -25.11 6.57 24.18
CA ARG A 186 -24.83 7.11 22.84
C ARG A 186 -25.56 8.40 22.50
N ALA A 187 -26.86 8.50 22.86
CA ALA A 187 -27.70 9.66 22.51
C ALA A 187 -27.22 10.98 23.14
N PRO A 188 -26.85 11.05 24.44
CA PRO A 188 -26.21 12.23 25.01
C PRO A 188 -24.89 12.61 24.37
N LEU A 189 -24.02 11.60 24.01
CA LEU A 189 -22.75 11.85 23.32
C LEU A 189 -23.01 12.48 21.96
N ALA A 190 -23.88 11.88 21.13
CA ALA A 190 -24.19 12.39 19.80
C ALA A 190 -24.78 13.80 19.85
N ARG A 191 -25.69 14.07 20.82
CA ARG A 191 -26.32 15.41 20.99
C ARG A 191 -25.28 16.49 21.31
N ARG A 192 -24.25 16.16 22.07
CA ARG A 192 -23.26 17.13 22.54
C ARG A 192 -22.07 17.30 21.61
N PHE A 193 -21.63 16.22 20.97
CA PHE A 193 -20.35 16.16 20.21
C PHE A 193 -20.54 15.81 18.73
N GLY A 194 -21.79 15.64 18.29
CA GLY A 194 -22.10 15.10 16.97
C GLY A 194 -21.85 13.59 16.88
N ASP A 195 -22.04 13.04 15.69
CA ASP A 195 -21.93 11.59 15.46
C ASP A 195 -20.47 11.12 15.27
N GLN A 196 -19.55 12.04 15.00
CA GLN A 196 -18.15 11.71 14.67
C GLN A 196 -17.46 10.85 15.74
N PRO A 197 -17.51 11.13 17.05
CA PRO A 197 -16.85 10.29 18.06
C PRO A 197 -17.41 8.87 18.10
N LEU A 198 -18.73 8.72 17.94
CA LEU A 198 -19.39 7.41 17.93
C LEU A 198 -19.04 6.64 16.66
N ASN A 199 -19.04 7.31 15.51
CA ASN A 199 -18.64 6.69 14.24
C ASN A 199 -17.19 6.21 14.29
N ARG A 200 -16.27 7.01 14.83
CA ARG A 200 -14.87 6.60 15.00
C ARG A 200 -14.70 5.41 15.95
N LEU A 201 -15.46 5.40 17.04
CA LEU A 201 -15.48 4.26 17.96
C LEU A 201 -16.03 3.01 17.27
N ASP A 202 -17.14 3.12 16.54
CA ASP A 202 -17.78 2.03 15.82
C ASP A 202 -16.87 1.49 14.70
N GLN A 203 -16.16 2.35 13.98
CA GLN A 203 -15.16 1.99 12.99
C GLN A 203 -14.00 1.21 13.63
N ALA A 204 -13.48 1.70 14.75
CA ALA A 204 -12.40 1.04 15.47
C ALA A 204 -12.82 -0.34 16.03
N LEU A 205 -14.07 -0.47 16.47
CA LEU A 205 -14.64 -1.74 16.97
C LEU A 205 -15.16 -2.68 15.87
N GLY A 206 -15.25 -2.21 14.62
CA GLY A 206 -15.69 -3.01 13.48
C GLY A 206 -17.22 -3.12 13.33
N THR A 207 -17.99 -2.32 14.04
CA THR A 207 -19.46 -2.24 13.89
C THR A 207 -19.90 -1.29 12.78
N LEU A 208 -19.00 -0.41 12.34
CA LEU A 208 -19.15 0.46 11.16
C LEU A 208 -17.95 0.26 10.24
N ALA A 209 -18.20 0.12 8.94
CA ALA A 209 -17.12 -0.01 7.95
C ALA A 209 -16.30 1.28 7.85
N GLU A 210 -14.97 1.11 7.71
CA GLU A 210 -14.03 2.19 7.41
C GLU A 210 -13.22 1.78 6.17
N PRO A 211 -13.68 2.15 4.95
CA PRO A 211 -12.97 1.78 3.73
C PRO A 211 -11.63 2.52 3.65
N ILE A 212 -10.61 1.80 3.22
CA ILE A 212 -9.30 2.35 2.91
C ILE A 212 -9.33 2.79 1.44
N GLU A 213 -9.05 4.06 1.14
CA GLU A 213 -8.87 4.55 -0.22
C GLU A 213 -7.44 4.25 -0.69
N PRO A 214 -7.24 3.28 -1.59
CA PRO A 214 -5.90 2.96 -2.06
C PRO A 214 -5.34 4.10 -2.92
N ARG A 215 -4.04 4.36 -2.80
CA ARG A 215 -3.33 5.38 -3.60
C ARG A 215 -3.41 5.13 -5.12
N ARG A 216 -3.66 3.90 -5.51
CA ARG A 216 -3.92 3.47 -6.89
C ARG A 216 -5.09 2.51 -6.90
N ILE A 217 -5.93 2.56 -7.92
CA ILE A 217 -6.99 1.58 -8.10
C ILE A 217 -6.34 0.20 -8.24
N PRO A 218 -6.68 -0.77 -7.36
CA PRO A 218 -6.10 -2.10 -7.45
C PRO A 218 -6.48 -2.77 -8.77
N PRO A 219 -5.53 -3.31 -9.51
CA PRO A 219 -5.84 -4.02 -10.75
C PRO A 219 -6.66 -5.29 -10.46
N ALA A 220 -7.73 -5.49 -11.22
CA ALA A 220 -8.60 -6.65 -11.07
C ALA A 220 -7.86 -7.99 -11.32
N PHE A 221 -6.82 -7.95 -12.16
CA PHE A 221 -6.03 -9.12 -12.54
C PHE A 221 -4.57 -8.90 -12.16
N ARG A 222 -4.03 -9.84 -11.38
CA ARG A 222 -2.66 -9.76 -10.87
C ARG A 222 -2.09 -11.15 -10.63
N THR A 223 -0.82 -11.32 -10.98
CA THR A 223 -0.05 -12.53 -10.69
C THR A 223 1.28 -12.15 -10.04
N ARG A 224 1.82 -13.03 -9.19
CA ARG A 224 3.10 -12.80 -8.52
C ARG A 224 3.97 -14.04 -8.55
N LEU A 225 5.30 -13.83 -8.52
CA LEU A 225 6.29 -14.89 -8.43
C LEU A 225 7.43 -14.42 -7.52
N ALA A 226 7.59 -15.07 -6.37
CA ALA A 226 8.69 -14.84 -5.44
C ALA A 226 9.79 -15.88 -5.71
N PHE A 227 11.03 -15.49 -5.50
CA PHE A 227 12.20 -16.33 -5.71
C PHE A 227 12.87 -16.62 -4.37
N ALA A 228 13.20 -17.89 -4.13
CA ALA A 228 13.98 -18.30 -2.94
C ALA A 228 15.41 -17.74 -3.01
N GLU A 229 15.99 -17.74 -4.21
CA GLU A 229 17.25 -17.08 -4.54
C GLU A 229 16.96 -15.98 -5.57
N PRO A 230 17.51 -14.77 -5.38
CA PRO A 230 17.29 -13.68 -6.31
C PRO A 230 17.79 -13.96 -7.71
N ILE A 231 17.02 -13.61 -8.72
CA ILE A 231 17.40 -13.78 -10.12
C ILE A 231 17.96 -12.48 -10.69
N GLY A 232 18.99 -12.58 -11.55
CA GLY A 232 19.61 -11.41 -12.19
C GLY A 232 19.92 -11.61 -13.67
N ARG A 233 19.73 -12.84 -14.20
CA ARG A 233 19.99 -13.10 -15.60
C ARG A 233 18.75 -12.78 -16.45
N ALA A 234 18.97 -12.10 -17.57
CA ALA A 234 17.88 -11.75 -18.49
C ALA A 234 17.03 -12.97 -18.91
N LYS A 235 17.65 -14.15 -19.09
CA LYS A 235 16.93 -15.39 -19.41
C LYS A 235 15.99 -15.84 -18.30
N ASP A 236 16.40 -15.68 -17.03
CA ASP A 236 15.58 -16.08 -15.88
C ASP A 236 14.40 -15.12 -15.70
N ILE A 237 14.64 -13.82 -15.91
CA ILE A 237 13.61 -12.77 -15.89
C ILE A 237 12.59 -13.02 -17.00
N ALA A 238 13.04 -13.30 -18.23
CA ALA A 238 12.15 -13.60 -19.35
C ALA A 238 11.30 -14.87 -19.07
N SER A 239 11.92 -15.92 -18.52
CA SER A 239 11.21 -17.14 -18.14
C SER A 239 10.15 -16.88 -17.05
N ALA A 240 10.50 -16.09 -16.05
CA ALA A 240 9.59 -15.71 -14.99
C ALA A 240 8.41 -14.87 -15.54
N THR A 241 8.69 -13.90 -16.42
CA THR A 241 7.67 -13.09 -17.09
C THR A 241 6.71 -13.95 -17.90
N SER A 242 7.23 -14.92 -18.68
CA SER A 242 6.39 -15.85 -19.43
C SER A 242 5.47 -16.67 -18.54
N ARG A 243 5.96 -17.13 -17.38
CA ARG A 243 5.14 -17.85 -16.38
C ARG A 243 4.04 -16.98 -15.79
N LEU A 244 4.35 -15.72 -15.46
CA LEU A 244 3.38 -14.74 -14.95
C LEU A 244 2.31 -14.44 -16.00
N LEU A 245 2.71 -14.20 -17.25
CA LEU A 245 1.81 -14.00 -18.38
C LEU A 245 0.88 -15.19 -18.59
N ALA A 246 1.42 -16.41 -18.59
CA ALA A 246 0.60 -17.61 -18.76
C ALA A 246 -0.45 -17.75 -17.65
N ALA A 247 -0.13 -17.39 -16.42
CA ALA A 247 -1.08 -17.39 -15.31
C ALA A 247 -2.14 -16.30 -15.47
N LEU A 248 -1.74 -15.10 -15.91
CA LEU A 248 -2.63 -13.97 -16.10
C LEU A 248 -3.57 -14.20 -17.29
N CYS A 249 -3.08 -14.72 -18.40
CA CYS A 249 -3.89 -15.05 -19.57
C CYS A 249 -4.98 -16.08 -19.26
N ARG A 250 -4.71 -17.08 -18.39
CA ARG A 250 -5.75 -18.00 -17.92
C ARG A 250 -6.86 -17.29 -17.13
N GLN A 251 -6.51 -16.27 -16.33
CA GLN A 251 -7.52 -15.46 -15.63
C GLN A 251 -8.36 -14.66 -16.64
N PHE A 252 -7.73 -14.09 -17.67
CA PHE A 252 -8.43 -13.38 -18.76
C PHE A 252 -9.40 -14.29 -19.52
N GLU A 253 -8.98 -15.52 -19.81
CA GLU A 253 -9.83 -16.51 -20.49
C GLU A 253 -11.07 -16.82 -19.66
N GLN A 254 -10.91 -17.06 -18.36
CA GLN A 254 -12.00 -17.35 -17.42
C GLN A 254 -12.97 -16.17 -17.30
N ALA A 255 -12.47 -14.94 -17.35
CA ALA A 255 -13.26 -13.73 -17.21
C ALA A 255 -13.81 -13.20 -18.55
N GLY A 256 -13.43 -13.78 -19.69
CA GLY A 256 -13.85 -13.31 -21.02
C GLY A 256 -13.29 -11.94 -21.41
N VAL A 257 -12.09 -11.60 -20.92
CA VAL A 257 -11.46 -10.29 -21.16
C VAL A 257 -10.09 -10.42 -21.85
N GLY A 258 -9.54 -9.30 -22.29
CA GLY A 258 -8.16 -9.15 -22.74
C GLY A 258 -7.53 -7.89 -22.19
N ALA A 259 -6.22 -7.87 -22.05
CA ALA A 259 -5.48 -6.72 -21.54
C ALA A 259 -5.39 -5.61 -22.59
N ARG A 260 -5.59 -4.36 -22.14
CA ARG A 260 -5.27 -3.13 -22.84
C ARG A 260 -3.96 -2.54 -22.35
N GLN A 261 -3.68 -2.73 -21.07
CA GLN A 261 -2.43 -2.35 -20.45
C GLN A 261 -1.97 -3.45 -19.49
N LEU A 262 -0.67 -3.74 -19.52
CA LEU A 262 0.01 -4.62 -18.56
C LEU A 262 1.16 -3.87 -17.92
N GLU A 263 1.35 -4.04 -16.62
CA GLU A 263 2.46 -3.51 -15.85
C GLU A 263 3.19 -4.65 -15.15
N ILE A 264 4.52 -4.69 -15.31
CA ILE A 264 5.39 -5.59 -14.54
C ILE A 264 6.20 -4.78 -13.55
N ALA A 265 6.21 -5.22 -12.29
CA ALA A 265 6.99 -4.64 -11.21
C ALA A 265 8.05 -5.65 -10.74
N LEU A 266 9.31 -5.21 -10.72
CA LEU A 266 10.48 -5.97 -10.30
C LEU A 266 10.96 -5.43 -8.95
N TYR A 267 10.86 -6.24 -7.91
CA TYR A 267 11.30 -5.88 -6.56
C TYR A 267 12.70 -6.43 -6.34
N ARG A 268 13.68 -5.56 -6.18
CA ARG A 268 15.08 -5.91 -5.97
C ARG A 268 15.40 -6.12 -4.50
N ILE A 269 16.50 -6.81 -4.23
CA ILE A 269 17.03 -7.04 -2.87
C ILE A 269 17.33 -5.71 -2.16
N ASP A 270 17.89 -4.74 -2.88
CA ASP A 270 18.20 -3.40 -2.34
C ASP A 270 16.95 -2.57 -1.99
N GLY A 271 15.77 -3.10 -2.30
CA GLY A 271 14.48 -2.49 -2.01
C GLY A 271 13.99 -1.52 -3.06
N SER A 272 14.74 -1.30 -4.11
CA SER A 272 14.23 -0.57 -5.26
C SER A 272 13.16 -1.39 -5.99
N VAL A 273 12.25 -0.67 -6.66
CA VAL A 273 11.18 -1.28 -7.45
C VAL A 273 11.19 -0.64 -8.83
N ASP A 274 11.54 -1.44 -9.82
CA ASP A 274 11.41 -1.02 -11.22
C ASP A 274 10.06 -1.45 -11.76
N ARG A 275 9.45 -0.56 -12.54
CA ARG A 275 8.17 -0.80 -13.20
C ARG A 275 8.29 -0.50 -14.68
N THR A 276 7.77 -1.38 -15.49
CA THR A 276 7.58 -1.10 -16.91
C THR A 276 6.22 -1.58 -17.36
N SER A 277 5.67 -0.91 -18.35
CA SER A 277 4.33 -1.21 -18.87
C SER A 277 4.35 -1.38 -20.38
N ILE A 278 3.43 -2.19 -20.84
CA ILE A 278 3.11 -2.33 -22.27
C ILE A 278 1.62 -2.04 -22.50
N GLY A 279 1.29 -1.42 -23.62
CA GLY A 279 -0.06 -1.22 -24.08
C GLY A 279 -0.35 -2.06 -25.32
N THR A 280 -1.62 -2.37 -25.54
CA THR A 280 -2.10 -3.03 -26.75
C THR A 280 -3.20 -2.21 -27.39
N SER A 281 -3.21 -2.12 -28.72
CA SER A 281 -4.23 -1.37 -29.49
C SER A 281 -5.62 -2.03 -29.43
N ARG A 282 -5.67 -3.32 -29.12
CA ARG A 282 -6.88 -4.12 -28.90
C ARG A 282 -6.73 -5.02 -27.68
N PRO A 283 -7.85 -5.43 -27.03
CA PRO A 283 -7.77 -6.39 -25.94
C PRO A 283 -6.97 -7.63 -26.38
N ASN A 284 -5.95 -7.99 -25.61
CA ASN A 284 -5.05 -9.10 -25.95
C ASN A 284 -4.90 -10.05 -24.77
N ARG A 285 -4.91 -11.35 -25.04
CA ARG A 285 -4.66 -12.44 -24.07
C ARG A 285 -3.73 -13.52 -24.63
N ASP A 286 -3.11 -13.25 -25.78
CA ASP A 286 -2.16 -14.13 -26.43
C ASP A 286 -0.79 -14.01 -25.75
N ASN A 287 -0.40 -15.01 -24.96
CA ASN A 287 0.85 -15.00 -24.22
C ASN A 287 2.09 -14.79 -25.11
N PRO A 288 2.28 -15.49 -26.25
CA PRO A 288 3.38 -15.23 -27.17
C PRO A 288 3.44 -13.80 -27.69
N LYS A 289 2.33 -13.19 -28.04
CA LYS A 289 2.28 -11.80 -28.52
C LYS A 289 2.66 -10.82 -27.42
N LEU A 290 2.06 -10.98 -26.22
CA LEU A 290 2.37 -10.14 -25.07
C LEU A 290 3.81 -10.28 -24.60
N MET A 291 4.39 -11.50 -24.69
CA MET A 291 5.79 -11.74 -24.35
C MET A 291 6.75 -10.98 -25.25
N LYS A 292 6.47 -10.92 -26.56
CA LYS A 292 7.29 -10.13 -27.51
C LYS A 292 7.32 -8.65 -27.16
N LEU A 293 6.19 -8.08 -26.72
CA LEU A 293 6.13 -6.67 -26.30
C LEU A 293 6.97 -6.45 -25.02
N PHE A 294 6.95 -7.41 -24.09
CA PHE A 294 7.78 -7.33 -22.89
C PHE A 294 9.27 -7.52 -23.17
N GLU A 295 9.65 -8.37 -24.12
CA GLU A 295 11.08 -8.61 -24.44
C GLU A 295 11.81 -7.32 -24.78
N GLU A 296 11.19 -6.41 -25.53
CA GLU A 296 11.78 -5.11 -25.88
C GLU A 296 12.01 -4.26 -24.61
N ARG A 297 11.08 -4.26 -23.65
CA ARG A 297 11.16 -3.47 -22.41
C ARG A 297 12.03 -4.10 -21.34
N LEU A 298 12.01 -5.43 -21.23
CA LEU A 298 12.81 -6.16 -20.25
C LEU A 298 14.32 -6.05 -20.52
N GLY A 299 14.71 -5.85 -21.79
CA GLY A 299 16.12 -5.66 -22.18
C GLY A 299 16.71 -4.33 -21.66
N GLU A 300 15.88 -3.37 -21.31
CA GLU A 300 16.28 -2.06 -20.78
C GLU A 300 16.41 -2.04 -19.24
N LEU A 301 15.91 -3.10 -18.56
CA LEU A 301 15.87 -3.16 -17.11
C LEU A 301 17.21 -3.66 -16.54
N ASP A 302 17.72 -2.93 -15.55
CA ASP A 302 18.87 -3.36 -14.78
C ASP A 302 18.42 -4.24 -13.59
N PRO A 303 18.78 -5.53 -13.51
CA PRO A 303 18.43 -6.37 -12.38
C PRO A 303 19.18 -6.02 -11.08
N GLY A 304 20.17 -5.13 -11.13
CA GLY A 304 20.99 -4.74 -9.98
C GLY A 304 21.59 -5.94 -9.26
N PHE A 305 21.46 -6.00 -7.94
CA PHE A 305 21.91 -7.12 -7.11
C PHE A 305 21.01 -8.36 -7.16
N GLY A 306 19.93 -8.31 -7.93
CA GLY A 306 18.99 -9.41 -8.11
C GLY A 306 17.55 -9.05 -7.71
N ILE A 307 16.61 -9.73 -8.35
CA ILE A 307 15.17 -9.58 -8.20
C ILE A 307 14.68 -10.70 -7.28
N GLU A 308 14.03 -10.34 -6.18
CA GLU A 308 13.45 -11.30 -5.20
C GLU A 308 11.97 -11.57 -5.43
N LEU A 309 11.26 -10.66 -6.15
CA LEU A 309 9.83 -10.78 -6.41
C LEU A 309 9.49 -10.08 -7.72
N MET A 310 8.65 -10.72 -8.51
CA MET A 310 8.04 -10.12 -9.70
C MET A 310 6.52 -10.15 -9.57
N ILE A 311 5.88 -9.04 -9.98
CA ILE A 311 4.43 -8.90 -10.02
C ILE A 311 4.04 -8.42 -11.40
N LEU A 312 3.11 -9.12 -12.03
CA LEU A 312 2.49 -8.72 -13.28
C LEU A 312 1.01 -8.42 -13.03
N ALA A 313 0.54 -7.27 -13.48
CA ALA A 313 -0.82 -6.81 -13.31
C ALA A 313 -1.38 -6.27 -14.62
N ALA A 314 -2.71 -6.27 -14.74
CA ALA A 314 -3.44 -5.63 -15.83
C ALA A 314 -4.28 -4.49 -15.25
N PRO A 315 -3.76 -3.26 -15.25
CA PRO A 315 -4.52 -2.09 -14.81
C PRO A 315 -5.76 -1.83 -15.65
N GLU A 316 -5.68 -2.14 -16.95
CA GLU A 316 -6.75 -1.90 -17.89
C GLU A 316 -7.05 -3.16 -18.72
N VAL A 317 -8.32 -3.58 -18.68
CA VAL A 317 -8.84 -4.73 -19.43
C VAL A 317 -10.15 -4.36 -20.11
N GLU A 318 -10.42 -4.99 -21.25
CA GLU A 318 -11.68 -4.85 -21.97
C GLU A 318 -12.27 -6.23 -22.29
N ALA A 319 -13.57 -6.26 -22.56
CA ALA A 319 -14.23 -7.49 -22.99
C ALA A 319 -13.54 -8.05 -24.24
N TRP A 320 -13.24 -9.35 -24.22
CA TRP A 320 -12.70 -10.03 -25.38
C TRP A 320 -13.79 -10.26 -26.41
N SER A 321 -13.81 -9.45 -27.46
CA SER A 321 -14.58 -9.77 -28.68
C SER A 321 -13.68 -10.65 -29.54
N GLY A 322 -13.90 -11.95 -29.52
CA GLY A 322 -13.18 -12.87 -30.38
C GLY A 322 -13.33 -12.40 -31.83
N THR A 323 -12.25 -11.92 -32.43
CA THR A 323 -12.19 -11.80 -33.89
C THR A 323 -12.23 -13.23 -34.38
N GLN A 324 -13.37 -13.63 -34.91
CA GLN A 324 -13.47 -14.86 -35.67
C GLN A 324 -12.55 -14.64 -36.86
N ASP A 325 -11.36 -15.24 -36.84
CA ASP A 325 -10.54 -15.31 -38.04
C ASP A 325 -11.45 -15.93 -39.11
N ALA A 326 -11.75 -15.16 -40.10
CA ALA A 326 -12.52 -15.66 -41.26
C ALA A 326 -11.79 -16.93 -41.71
N LEU A 327 -12.48 -18.06 -41.69
CA LEU A 327 -11.97 -19.29 -42.30
C LEU A 327 -11.42 -18.92 -43.66
N PRO A 328 -10.17 -19.24 -44.01
CA PRO A 328 -9.63 -18.93 -45.31
C PRO A 328 -10.56 -19.59 -46.34
N ASP A 329 -11.22 -18.74 -47.09
CA ASP A 329 -12.02 -19.19 -48.23
C ASP A 329 -11.04 -19.86 -49.21
N GLN A 330 -11.10 -21.17 -49.35
CA GLN A 330 -10.17 -21.98 -50.14
C GLN A 330 -10.16 -21.59 -51.64
N ASN A 331 -10.95 -20.59 -52.06
CA ASN A 331 -11.09 -20.15 -53.45
C ASN A 331 -10.71 -18.69 -53.72
N ALA A 332 -10.11 -17.94 -52.79
CA ALA A 332 -9.65 -16.57 -53.04
C ALA A 332 -8.12 -16.55 -53.27
N PRO A 333 -7.61 -16.00 -54.40
CA PRO A 333 -6.16 -15.89 -54.59
C PRO A 333 -5.58 -14.80 -53.70
N GLY A 334 -4.76 -15.22 -52.74
CA GLY A 334 -3.62 -14.50 -52.19
C GLY A 334 -3.83 -13.08 -51.65
N VAL A 335 -4.70 -12.86 -50.66
CA VAL A 335 -4.55 -11.70 -49.76
C VAL A 335 -4.10 -12.24 -48.39
N ALA A 336 -2.81 -12.24 -48.22
CA ALA A 336 -2.16 -12.61 -46.95
C ALA A 336 -2.66 -11.70 -45.81
N SER A 337 -2.83 -12.28 -44.65
CA SER A 337 -3.18 -11.74 -43.33
C SER A 337 -2.42 -10.44 -42.99
N GLY A 338 -2.75 -9.33 -43.61
CA GLY A 338 -2.09 -8.04 -43.44
C GLY A 338 -2.54 -7.28 -42.16
N VAL A 339 -3.72 -7.61 -41.61
CA VAL A 339 -4.31 -6.82 -40.51
C VAL A 339 -3.67 -7.14 -39.17
N ASP A 340 -3.37 -8.40 -38.89
CA ASP A 340 -2.73 -8.81 -37.62
C ASP A 340 -1.27 -8.32 -37.56
N GLY A 341 -0.51 -8.39 -38.66
CA GLY A 341 0.84 -7.86 -38.75
C GLY A 341 0.93 -6.34 -38.61
N THR A 342 -0.08 -5.60 -39.06
CA THR A 342 -0.13 -4.14 -38.92
C THR A 342 -0.46 -3.72 -37.48
N ILE A 343 -1.28 -4.47 -36.79
CA ILE A 343 -1.63 -4.24 -35.38
C ILE A 343 -0.40 -4.52 -34.47
N ASP A 344 0.28 -5.65 -34.65
CA ASP A 344 1.52 -5.97 -33.96
C ASP A 344 2.60 -4.90 -34.20
N LEU A 345 2.67 -4.34 -35.40
CA LEU A 345 3.58 -3.24 -35.74
C LEU A 345 3.20 -1.94 -35.01
N ALA A 346 1.89 -1.63 -34.98
CA ALA A 346 1.38 -0.44 -34.29
C ALA A 346 1.65 -0.49 -32.78
N ASP A 347 1.43 -1.66 -32.14
CA ASP A 347 1.71 -1.86 -30.73
C ASP A 347 3.22 -1.73 -30.43
N ARG A 348 4.09 -2.24 -31.30
CA ARG A 348 5.55 -2.09 -31.18
C ARG A 348 6.05 -0.67 -31.43
N LEU A 349 5.42 0.08 -32.34
CA LEU A 349 5.77 1.48 -32.59
C LEU A 349 5.32 2.39 -31.43
N ALA A 350 4.16 2.12 -30.82
CA ALA A 350 3.68 2.84 -29.64
C ALA A 350 4.58 2.66 -28.40
N LEU A 351 5.37 1.59 -28.35
CA LEU A 351 6.36 1.38 -27.29
C LEU A 351 7.62 2.24 -27.45
N ARG A 352 7.87 2.83 -28.63
CA ARG A 352 9.08 3.61 -28.93
C ARG A 352 8.89 5.12 -28.87
N LEU A 353 7.64 5.58 -28.72
CA LEU A 353 7.24 6.96 -28.49
C LEU A 353 7.00 7.24 -27.00
#